data_12e0556cf51d4b66b344ea5b7a3aeb71
#
_entry.id   12e0556cf51d4b66b344ea5b7a3aeb71
#
_cell.length_a   1.000
_cell.length_b   1.000
_cell.length_c   1.000
_cell.angle_alpha   90.00
_cell.angle_beta   90.00
_cell.angle_gamma   90.00
#
_symmetry.space_group_name_H-M   'P 1'
#
loop_
_entity.id
_entity.type
_entity.pdbx_description
1 polymer ?
#
loop_
_entity_poly.entity_id
_entity_poly.type
_entity_poly.pdbx_seq_one_letter_code
_entity_poly.pdbx_strand_id
1 'polypeptide(L)'
;MKALTWMWTASRRAAWVAAAASVLLAASGDAFAADASAAAANGASAANPASSASPDIAPAERLLFMSTHLKGVQPQTELDYAVERTGPPAREKDTVKVLIVSSDNANGDALVSDHGGKVEVPGEGLPCNPVILYFLEHDIAEMEQLTGGQRRYFQRRVRLALAASPAITPVVLNAQGKKVTAKQIVIQPYLDDPNGARFSQYIGKRYTFVMSEAVPGQVLLIRTEVPGSNNDFAHPLQSETLSYQGALRSLSPLPGKQTPDKAVNAPRASR
;
A
#
# COMPACT_ATOMS: atom_id res chain seq x y z
N MET A 1 35.15 -8.86 -27.18
CA MET A 1 34.77 -9.29 -25.82
C MET A 1 35.14 -8.17 -24.85
N LYS A 2 34.17 -7.32 -24.52
CA LYS A 2 34.32 -6.27 -23.48
C LYS A 2 33.08 -6.35 -22.59
N ALA A 3 33.27 -6.80 -21.36
CA ALA A 3 32.25 -6.87 -20.33
C ALA A 3 31.92 -5.44 -19.86
N LEU A 4 30.67 -5.01 -20.00
CA LEU A 4 30.15 -3.79 -19.38
C LEU A 4 29.60 -4.16 -18.00
N THR A 5 30.39 -3.86 -16.99
CA THR A 5 29.98 -3.83 -15.60
C THR A 5 29.08 -2.61 -15.37
N TRP A 6 27.81 -2.83 -15.09
CA TRP A 6 26.91 -1.79 -14.61
C TRP A 6 26.97 -1.71 -13.09
N MET A 7 27.67 -0.70 -12.60
CA MET A 7 27.66 -0.32 -11.18
C MET A 7 26.34 0.45 -10.89
N TRP A 8 25.50 -0.13 -10.07
CA TRP A 8 24.38 0.57 -9.43
C TRP A 8 24.92 1.26 -8.16
N THR A 9 25.04 2.58 -8.22
CA THR A 9 25.26 3.39 -7.02
C THR A 9 23.92 3.69 -6.37
N ALA A 10 23.67 3.06 -5.24
CA ALA A 10 22.62 3.46 -4.30
C ALA A 10 23.02 4.78 -3.65
N SER A 11 22.24 5.82 -3.85
CA SER A 11 22.24 7.00 -2.96
C SER A 11 21.04 7.91 -3.27
N ARG A 12 20.09 7.96 -2.34
CA ARG A 12 19.48 9.24 -1.91
C ARG A 12 18.48 9.00 -0.79
N ARG A 13 18.96 9.26 0.42
CA ARG A 13 18.09 9.52 1.58
C ARG A 13 17.31 10.79 1.30
N ALA A 14 15.99 10.71 1.22
CA ALA A 14 15.11 11.86 1.24
C ALA A 14 14.38 11.89 2.58
N ALA A 15 14.84 12.77 3.46
CA ALA A 15 14.16 13.13 4.70
C ALA A 15 12.86 13.87 4.37
N TRP A 16 11.75 13.43 4.93
CA TRP A 16 10.47 14.10 4.83
C TRP A 16 10.35 15.13 5.96
N VAL A 17 10.42 16.41 5.60
CA VAL A 17 10.07 17.52 6.49
C VAL A 17 8.60 17.86 6.25
N ALA A 18 7.77 17.70 7.28
CA ALA A 18 6.41 18.20 7.30
C ALA A 18 6.45 19.73 7.44
N ALA A 19 6.06 20.47 6.42
CA ALA A 19 5.85 21.91 6.48
C ALA A 19 4.36 22.20 6.67
N ALA A 20 3.96 22.56 7.88
CA ALA A 20 2.68 23.19 8.17
C ALA A 20 2.78 24.67 7.74
N ALA A 21 2.05 25.06 6.71
CA ALA A 21 1.90 26.45 6.33
C ALA A 21 0.60 27.01 6.92
N SER A 22 0.74 27.82 7.97
CA SER A 22 -0.33 28.67 8.51
C SER A 22 -0.43 29.92 7.63
N VAL A 23 -1.57 30.12 6.97
CA VAL A 23 -1.89 31.37 6.28
C VAL A 23 -2.76 32.20 7.19
N LEU A 24 -2.19 33.29 7.72
CA LEU A 24 -2.90 34.40 8.33
C LEU A 24 -3.35 35.34 7.22
N LEU A 25 -4.66 35.48 7.02
CA LEU A 25 -5.23 36.65 6.29
C LEU A 25 -5.71 37.68 7.29
N ALA A 26 -5.04 38.80 7.29
CA ALA A 26 -5.55 40.04 7.88
C ALA A 26 -6.39 40.77 6.82
N ALA A 27 -7.65 41.05 7.12
CA ALA A 27 -8.46 41.98 6.34
C ALA A 27 -8.86 43.15 7.25
N SER A 28 -8.37 44.31 6.91
CA SER A 28 -8.70 45.63 7.45
C SER A 28 -10.05 46.11 6.92
N GLY A 29 -10.73 46.85 7.81
CA GLY A 29 -12.05 47.30 7.81
C GLY A 29 -12.51 48.26 6.72
N ASP A 30 -13.79 48.52 6.73
CA ASP A 30 -14.36 49.87 6.74
C ASP A 30 -15.80 49.82 7.25
N ALA A 31 -16.09 50.81 8.12
CA ALA A 31 -17.36 50.99 8.79
C ALA A 31 -18.31 51.81 7.89
N PHE A 32 -19.57 51.44 7.86
CA PHE A 32 -20.70 52.39 7.67
C PHE A 32 -21.85 52.00 8.60
N ALA A 33 -22.20 52.98 9.43
CA ALA A 33 -23.36 52.97 10.30
C ALA A 33 -24.61 53.50 9.56
N ALA A 34 -25.75 52.91 9.84
CA ALA A 34 -27.11 53.51 9.90
C ALA A 34 -28.10 52.46 10.38
N ASP A 35 -28.55 52.54 11.51
CA ASP A 35 -29.73 53.03 12.19
C ASP A 35 -31.06 52.31 11.91
N ALA A 36 -31.60 51.88 13.06
CA ALA A 36 -33.01 51.78 13.48
C ALA A 36 -33.94 50.71 12.87
N SER A 37 -34.41 49.82 13.63
CA SER A 37 -35.70 49.74 14.29
C SER A 37 -36.26 48.33 14.47
N ALA A 38 -36.79 48.15 15.63
CA ALA A 38 -37.32 46.96 16.24
C ALA A 38 -38.39 46.22 15.44
N ALA A 39 -38.37 44.87 15.56
CA ALA A 39 -39.56 44.06 15.79
C ALA A 39 -39.16 42.67 16.30
N ALA A 40 -39.67 42.32 17.43
CA ALA A 40 -39.56 41.01 18.03
C ALA A 40 -40.44 39.98 17.29
N ALA A 41 -39.92 38.79 17.01
CA ALA A 41 -40.70 37.55 16.95
C ALA A 41 -39.84 36.30 17.01
N ASN A 42 -40.03 35.58 18.09
CA ASN A 42 -40.01 34.13 18.25
C ASN A 42 -38.96 33.24 17.59
N GLY A 43 -38.22 32.66 18.47
CA GLY A 43 -37.57 31.37 18.48
C GLY A 43 -37.84 30.35 17.39
N ALA A 44 -36.79 30.07 16.69
CA ALA A 44 -36.51 28.72 16.20
C ALA A 44 -35.03 28.50 16.38
N SER A 45 -34.72 27.71 17.39
CA SER A 45 -33.37 27.17 17.60
C SER A 45 -33.03 26.33 16.39
N ALA A 46 -32.36 26.93 15.41
CA ALA A 46 -31.74 26.18 14.33
C ALA A 46 -30.59 25.37 14.94
N ALA A 47 -30.88 24.12 15.23
CA ALA A 47 -29.86 23.14 15.52
C ALA A 47 -28.89 23.12 14.36
N ASN A 48 -27.68 23.53 14.65
CA ASN A 48 -26.55 23.49 13.74
C ASN A 48 -26.09 22.02 13.63
N PRO A 49 -26.32 21.28 12.55
CA PRO A 49 -25.71 19.98 12.36
C PRO A 49 -24.36 20.17 11.64
N ALA A 50 -23.46 20.90 12.25
CA ALA A 50 -22.06 20.79 11.88
C ALA A 50 -21.44 19.65 12.69
N SER A 51 -22.01 18.45 12.53
CA SER A 51 -21.25 17.22 12.74
C SER A 51 -20.20 17.21 11.63
N SER A 52 -18.99 17.57 11.95
CA SER A 52 -17.80 17.29 11.14
C SER A 52 -17.62 15.76 11.13
N ALA A 53 -18.45 15.08 10.33
CA ALA A 53 -18.22 13.69 10.02
C ALA A 53 -16.85 13.64 9.35
N SER A 54 -15.86 13.08 10.03
CA SER A 54 -14.62 12.65 9.39
C SER A 54 -15.02 11.89 8.13
N PRO A 55 -14.43 12.19 6.96
CA PRO A 55 -14.82 11.52 5.73
C PRO A 55 -14.78 10.02 5.96
N ASP A 56 -15.91 9.35 5.77
CA ASP A 56 -16.02 7.92 6.05
C ASP A 56 -15.09 7.20 5.07
N ILE A 57 -14.13 6.45 5.62
CA ILE A 57 -13.15 5.72 4.81
C ILE A 57 -13.89 4.67 4.02
N ALA A 58 -13.70 4.65 2.70
CA ALA A 58 -14.35 3.73 1.79
C ALA A 58 -14.14 2.26 2.21
N PRO A 59 -15.16 1.38 2.10
CA PRO A 59 -15.04 -0.02 2.50
C PRO A 59 -13.85 -0.76 1.87
N ALA A 60 -13.53 -0.49 0.62
CA ALA A 60 -12.38 -1.07 -0.08
C ALA A 60 -11.05 -0.60 0.52
N GLU A 61 -10.92 0.70 0.80
CA GLU A 61 -9.75 1.28 1.46
C GLU A 61 -9.55 0.71 2.87
N ARG A 62 -10.65 0.59 3.62
CA ARG A 62 -10.65 -0.02 4.95
C ARG A 62 -10.22 -1.48 4.88
N LEU A 63 -10.74 -2.26 3.92
CA LEU A 63 -10.36 -3.66 3.75
C LEU A 63 -8.87 -3.80 3.42
N LEU A 64 -8.32 -2.95 2.56
CA LEU A 64 -6.92 -3.09 2.11
C LEU A 64 -5.90 -2.54 3.12
N PHE A 65 -6.21 -1.43 3.82
CA PHE A 65 -5.18 -0.72 4.58
C PHE A 65 -5.44 -0.61 6.09
N MET A 66 -6.70 -0.76 6.52
CA MET A 66 -7.08 -0.58 7.92
C MET A 66 -7.43 -1.89 8.63
N SER A 67 -7.46 -3.01 7.91
CA SER A 67 -7.70 -4.33 8.50
C SER A 67 -6.40 -4.94 9.01
N THR A 68 -6.46 -5.61 10.17
CA THR A 68 -5.31 -6.28 10.80
C THR A 68 -5.04 -7.63 10.13
N HIS A 69 -4.46 -7.61 8.93
CA HIS A 69 -4.29 -8.82 8.10
C HIS A 69 -3.36 -9.87 8.74
N LEU A 70 -2.40 -9.43 9.53
CA LEU A 70 -1.41 -10.31 10.16
C LEU A 70 -1.81 -10.79 11.55
N LYS A 71 -2.98 -10.36 12.05
CA LYS A 71 -3.47 -10.74 13.38
C LYS A 71 -3.60 -12.26 13.51
N GLY A 72 -2.99 -12.83 14.56
CA GLY A 72 -3.01 -14.26 14.83
C GLY A 72 -1.98 -15.07 14.04
N VAL A 73 -1.25 -14.47 13.11
CA VAL A 73 -0.10 -15.14 12.48
C VAL A 73 1.06 -15.12 13.47
N GLN A 74 1.62 -16.29 13.74
CA GLN A 74 2.67 -16.45 14.74
C GLN A 74 3.98 -15.78 14.29
N PRO A 75 4.79 -15.22 15.22
CA PRO A 75 6.12 -14.72 14.90
C PRO A 75 6.97 -15.81 14.25
N GLN A 76 7.96 -15.38 13.45
CA GLN A 76 8.83 -16.26 12.65
C GLN A 76 8.08 -17.07 11.58
N THR A 77 6.85 -16.68 11.26
CA THR A 77 6.17 -17.18 10.07
C THR A 77 6.56 -16.30 8.88
N GLU A 78 7.04 -16.93 7.83
CA GLU A 78 7.31 -16.31 6.53
C GLU A 78 6.14 -16.63 5.61
N LEU A 79 5.53 -15.60 5.04
CA LEU A 79 4.48 -15.71 4.03
C LEU A 79 5.14 -15.54 2.66
N ASP A 80 5.02 -16.54 1.81
CA ASP A 80 5.62 -16.55 0.48
C ASP A 80 4.60 -16.16 -0.59
N TYR A 81 5.01 -15.25 -1.47
CA TYR A 81 4.24 -14.79 -2.62
C TYR A 81 5.07 -14.93 -3.89
N ALA A 82 4.54 -15.61 -4.92
CA ALA A 82 5.14 -15.61 -6.23
C ALA A 82 4.74 -14.37 -7.01
N VAL A 83 5.71 -13.75 -7.70
CA VAL A 83 5.48 -12.66 -8.63
C VAL A 83 5.73 -13.17 -10.03
N GLU A 84 4.72 -13.09 -10.88
CA GLU A 84 4.77 -13.50 -12.28
C GLU A 84 4.34 -12.36 -13.17
N ARG A 85 5.10 -12.12 -14.25
CA ARG A 85 4.80 -11.12 -15.25
C ARG A 85 4.66 -11.76 -16.63
N THR A 86 3.70 -11.26 -17.39
CA THR A 86 3.56 -11.56 -18.82
C THR A 86 3.62 -10.26 -19.61
N GLY A 87 4.07 -10.34 -20.86
CA GLY A 87 4.26 -9.17 -21.72
C GLY A 87 5.60 -8.45 -21.48
N PRO A 88 5.93 -7.46 -22.34
CA PRO A 88 7.16 -6.70 -22.26
C PRO A 88 7.12 -5.64 -21.13
N PRO A 89 8.25 -5.31 -20.51
CA PRO A 89 9.51 -6.05 -20.60
C PRO A 89 9.42 -7.39 -19.85
N ALA A 90 9.99 -8.44 -20.46
CA ALA A 90 10.05 -9.74 -19.82
C ALA A 90 10.87 -9.64 -18.52
N ARG A 91 10.38 -10.23 -17.45
CA ARG A 91 11.07 -10.36 -16.15
C ARG A 91 11.05 -11.81 -15.72
N GLU A 92 12.09 -12.20 -15.01
CA GLU A 92 12.11 -13.50 -14.34
C GLU A 92 11.06 -13.55 -13.23
N LYS A 93 10.61 -14.76 -12.91
CA LYS A 93 9.75 -14.98 -11.75
C LYS A 93 10.49 -14.60 -10.49
N ASP A 94 9.80 -13.94 -9.59
CA ASP A 94 10.35 -13.52 -8.31
C ASP A 94 9.50 -14.08 -7.14
N THR A 95 10.07 -14.08 -5.97
CA THR A 95 9.39 -14.45 -4.73
C THR A 95 9.52 -13.31 -3.74
N VAL A 96 8.38 -12.81 -3.29
CA VAL A 96 8.31 -11.82 -2.22
C VAL A 96 7.94 -12.53 -0.94
N LYS A 97 8.69 -12.23 0.12
CA LYS A 97 8.54 -12.84 1.44
C LYS A 97 8.15 -11.80 2.46
N VAL A 98 7.21 -12.13 3.31
CA VAL A 98 6.80 -11.31 4.45
C VAL A 98 7.06 -12.09 5.73
N LEU A 99 8.12 -11.73 6.45
CA LEU A 99 8.49 -12.34 7.72
C LEU A 99 7.79 -11.62 8.88
N ILE A 100 6.96 -12.34 9.61
CA ILE A 100 6.26 -11.83 10.78
C ILE A 100 7.22 -11.74 11.96
N VAL A 101 7.36 -10.53 12.53
CA VAL A 101 8.32 -10.25 13.61
C VAL A 101 7.67 -10.29 14.99
N SER A 102 6.40 -9.84 15.09
CA SER A 102 5.66 -9.78 16.35
C SER A 102 4.34 -10.51 16.27
N SER A 103 3.87 -11.09 17.38
CA SER A 103 2.54 -11.69 17.50
C SER A 103 1.44 -10.64 17.68
N ASP A 104 1.79 -9.47 18.16
CA ASP A 104 0.90 -8.31 18.26
C ASP A 104 1.07 -7.43 17.01
N ASN A 105 0.52 -7.91 15.91
CA ASN A 105 0.61 -7.22 14.63
C ASN A 105 -0.37 -6.05 14.48
N ALA A 106 -0.66 -5.35 15.56
CA ALA A 106 -1.50 -4.15 15.52
C ALA A 106 -0.90 -3.07 14.59
N ASN A 107 0.42 -3.08 14.44
CA ASN A 107 1.19 -2.09 13.68
C ASN A 107 1.88 -2.68 12.43
N GLY A 108 1.48 -3.88 11.98
CA GLY A 108 2.09 -4.47 10.78
C GLY A 108 3.58 -4.82 10.94
N ASP A 109 4.00 -5.28 12.12
CA ASP A 109 5.41 -5.60 12.42
C ASP A 109 5.88 -6.81 11.60
N ALA A 110 6.23 -6.56 10.35
CA ALA A 110 6.72 -7.56 9.41
C ALA A 110 7.83 -6.98 8.53
N LEU A 111 8.74 -7.84 8.09
CA LEU A 111 9.82 -7.51 7.18
C LEU A 111 9.50 -8.05 5.79
N VAL A 112 9.62 -7.20 4.78
CA VAL A 112 9.45 -7.59 3.38
C VAL A 112 10.83 -7.81 2.76
N SER A 113 10.96 -8.86 1.96
CA SER A 113 12.15 -9.12 1.14
C SER A 113 11.75 -9.72 -0.20
N ASP A 114 12.58 -9.47 -1.22
CA ASP A 114 12.51 -10.04 -2.56
C ASP A 114 13.88 -10.59 -2.96
N HIS A 115 14.09 -10.92 -4.24
CA HIS A 115 15.40 -11.38 -4.75
C HIS A 115 16.54 -10.39 -4.50
N GLY A 116 16.26 -9.10 -4.37
CA GLY A 116 17.24 -8.04 -4.05
C GLY A 116 17.57 -7.95 -2.55
N GLY A 117 16.89 -8.69 -1.71
CA GLY A 117 17.04 -8.68 -0.26
C GLY A 117 15.93 -7.91 0.46
N LYS A 118 16.24 -7.30 1.61
CA LYS A 118 15.29 -6.54 2.42
C LYS A 118 14.79 -5.29 1.67
N VAL A 119 13.48 -5.12 1.66
CA VAL A 119 12.81 -3.96 1.05
C VAL A 119 12.20 -3.07 2.13
N GLU A 120 12.51 -1.78 2.09
CA GLU A 120 11.85 -0.78 2.93
C GLU A 120 10.51 -0.40 2.29
N VAL A 121 9.42 -0.78 2.93
CA VAL A 121 8.05 -0.51 2.46
C VAL A 121 7.51 0.70 3.21
N PRO A 122 6.95 1.71 2.52
CA PRO A 122 6.30 2.84 3.18
C PRO A 122 5.04 2.36 3.93
N GLY A 123 4.63 3.10 4.96
CA GLY A 123 3.42 2.76 5.72
C GLY A 123 3.70 2.05 7.03
N GLU A 124 4.84 2.30 7.64
CA GLU A 124 5.14 1.88 9.01
C GLU A 124 3.99 2.26 9.94
N GLY A 125 3.53 1.31 10.75
CA GLY A 125 2.38 1.50 11.63
C GLY A 125 1.00 1.23 11.01
N LEU A 126 0.90 0.85 9.74
CA LEU A 126 -0.35 0.38 9.16
C LEU A 126 -0.63 -1.08 9.55
N PRO A 127 -1.88 -1.43 9.93
CA PRO A 127 -2.22 -2.78 10.38
C PRO A 127 -2.33 -3.79 9.23
N CYS A 128 -2.22 -3.36 7.99
CA CYS A 128 -2.35 -4.21 6.81
C CYS A 128 -1.10 -5.08 6.56
N ASN A 129 -1.26 -6.09 5.72
CA ASN A 129 -0.14 -6.86 5.21
C ASN A 129 0.73 -5.96 4.31
N PRO A 130 2.02 -5.76 4.62
CA PRO A 130 2.88 -4.84 3.90
C PRO A 130 3.13 -5.25 2.44
N VAL A 131 2.84 -6.49 2.05
CA VAL A 131 2.93 -6.91 0.65
C VAL A 131 2.02 -6.12 -0.29
N ILE A 132 0.90 -5.58 0.23
CA ILE A 132 0.00 -4.70 -0.56
C ILE A 132 0.74 -3.41 -0.94
N LEU A 133 1.41 -2.81 0.02
CA LEU A 133 2.18 -1.58 -0.20
C LEU A 133 3.41 -1.85 -1.06
N TYR A 134 4.11 -2.97 -0.83
CA TYR A 134 5.22 -3.42 -1.68
C TYR A 134 4.80 -3.46 -3.15
N PHE A 135 3.71 -4.15 -3.45
CA PHE A 135 3.22 -4.32 -4.82
C PHE A 135 2.82 -2.97 -5.45
N LEU A 136 2.05 -2.15 -4.71
CA LEU A 136 1.62 -0.84 -5.21
C LEU A 136 2.80 0.11 -5.46
N GLU A 137 3.77 0.16 -4.55
CA GLU A 137 4.94 1.03 -4.69
C GLU A 137 5.84 0.58 -5.86
N HIS A 138 5.97 -0.74 -6.06
CA HIS A 138 6.70 -1.30 -7.19
C HIS A 138 6.04 -0.91 -8.52
N ASP A 139 4.74 -1.13 -8.64
CA ASP A 139 3.95 -0.79 -9.83
C ASP A 139 3.94 0.72 -10.12
N ILE A 140 3.79 1.54 -9.09
CA ILE A 140 3.82 3.01 -9.23
C ILE A 140 5.21 3.50 -9.66
N ALA A 141 6.29 2.90 -9.15
CA ALA A 141 7.64 3.21 -9.60
C ALA A 141 7.86 2.83 -11.07
N GLU A 142 7.28 1.72 -11.50
CA GLU A 142 7.29 1.33 -12.91
C GLU A 142 6.51 2.31 -13.78
N MET A 143 5.31 2.74 -13.34
CA MET A 143 4.54 3.77 -14.05
C MET A 143 5.32 5.09 -14.20
N GLU A 144 6.07 5.50 -13.17
CA GLU A 144 6.97 6.65 -13.24
C GLU A 144 8.04 6.45 -14.31
N GLN A 145 8.71 5.31 -14.34
CA GLN A 145 9.77 5.00 -15.31
C GLN A 145 9.25 4.92 -16.75
N LEU A 146 8.12 4.28 -16.95
CA LEU A 146 7.55 4.03 -18.28
C LEU A 146 6.92 5.27 -18.91
N THR A 147 6.41 6.20 -18.09
CA THR A 147 5.63 7.35 -18.57
C THR A 147 6.33 8.68 -18.37
N GLY A 148 7.38 8.75 -17.56
CA GLY A 148 8.00 10.01 -17.12
C GLY A 148 7.09 10.84 -16.22
N GLY A 149 5.97 10.29 -15.75
CA GLY A 149 5.07 10.94 -14.82
C GLY A 149 5.63 10.96 -13.39
N GLN A 150 5.03 11.77 -12.52
CA GLN A 150 5.47 11.84 -11.12
C GLN A 150 4.85 10.70 -10.30
N ARG A 151 5.63 10.05 -9.45
CA ARG A 151 5.19 8.99 -8.52
C ARG A 151 3.97 9.40 -7.69
N ARG A 152 3.98 10.60 -7.09
CA ARG A 152 2.85 11.15 -6.31
C ARG A 152 1.56 11.27 -7.10
N TYR A 153 1.66 11.51 -8.40
CA TYR A 153 0.49 11.59 -9.27
C TYR A 153 -0.21 10.22 -9.34
N PHE A 154 0.53 9.17 -9.65
CA PHE A 154 -0.01 7.82 -9.73
C PHE A 154 -0.52 7.30 -8.38
N GLN A 155 0.20 7.54 -7.27
CA GLN A 155 -0.27 7.25 -5.91
C GLN A 155 -1.64 7.91 -5.65
N ARG A 156 -1.77 9.20 -5.99
CA ARG A 156 -3.03 9.93 -5.82
C ARG A 156 -4.16 9.30 -6.64
N ARG A 157 -3.91 8.91 -7.89
CA ARG A 157 -4.93 8.29 -8.76
C ARG A 157 -5.42 6.96 -8.19
N VAL A 158 -4.52 6.10 -7.73
CA VAL A 158 -4.89 4.84 -7.07
C VAL A 158 -5.73 5.09 -5.81
N ARG A 159 -5.33 6.04 -4.96
CA ARG A 159 -6.09 6.41 -3.75
C ARG A 159 -7.50 6.93 -4.10
N LEU A 160 -7.62 7.81 -5.09
CA LEU A 160 -8.92 8.33 -5.52
C LEU A 160 -9.83 7.22 -6.05
N ALA A 161 -9.29 6.25 -6.80
CA ALA A 161 -10.06 5.12 -7.30
C ALA A 161 -10.57 4.22 -6.17
N LEU A 162 -9.79 4.03 -5.10
CA LEU A 162 -10.22 3.27 -3.92
C LEU A 162 -11.24 4.06 -3.08
N ALA A 163 -11.03 5.37 -2.91
CA ALA A 163 -11.95 6.25 -2.19
C ALA A 163 -13.32 6.42 -2.91
N ALA A 164 -13.38 6.15 -4.22
CA ALA A 164 -14.63 6.14 -4.98
C ALA A 164 -15.56 4.95 -4.64
N SER A 165 -15.24 4.19 -3.59
CA SER A 165 -16.03 3.06 -3.10
C SER A 165 -16.27 1.97 -4.14
N PRO A 166 -15.23 1.39 -4.76
CA PRO A 166 -15.39 0.28 -5.68
C PRO A 166 -16.09 -0.89 -4.99
N ALA A 167 -16.87 -1.66 -5.77
CA ALA A 167 -17.58 -2.81 -5.25
C ALA A 167 -16.63 -3.88 -4.70
N ILE A 168 -16.99 -4.45 -3.55
CA ILE A 168 -16.35 -5.64 -2.99
C ILE A 168 -17.21 -6.84 -3.36
N THR A 169 -16.72 -7.68 -4.29
CA THR A 169 -17.48 -8.82 -4.80
C THR A 169 -16.97 -10.13 -4.19
N PRO A 170 -17.86 -11.03 -3.73
CA PRO A 170 -17.46 -12.35 -3.30
C PRO A 170 -17.02 -13.20 -4.49
N VAL A 171 -15.91 -13.90 -4.34
CA VAL A 171 -15.39 -14.84 -5.35
C VAL A 171 -14.92 -16.12 -4.67
N VAL A 172 -14.83 -17.21 -5.43
CA VAL A 172 -14.28 -18.48 -4.95
C VAL A 172 -13.07 -18.81 -5.81
N LEU A 173 -11.91 -18.97 -5.18
CA LEU A 173 -10.65 -19.27 -5.84
C LEU A 173 -9.99 -20.52 -5.21
N ASN A 174 -9.00 -21.08 -5.91
CA ASN A 174 -8.14 -22.11 -5.35
C ASN A 174 -6.95 -21.48 -4.63
N ALA A 175 -6.76 -21.83 -3.37
CA ALA A 175 -5.55 -21.56 -2.61
C ALA A 175 -4.97 -22.90 -2.15
N GLN A 176 -3.76 -23.20 -2.56
CA GLN A 176 -3.06 -24.44 -2.18
C GLN A 176 -3.91 -25.72 -2.38
N GLY A 177 -4.60 -25.82 -3.51
CA GLY A 177 -5.45 -26.96 -3.86
C GLY A 177 -6.83 -26.98 -3.17
N LYS A 178 -7.16 -26.00 -2.34
CA LYS A 178 -8.45 -25.88 -1.66
C LYS A 178 -9.25 -24.71 -2.22
N LYS A 179 -10.56 -24.89 -2.38
CA LYS A 179 -11.48 -23.79 -2.69
C LYS A 179 -11.67 -22.92 -1.47
N VAL A 180 -11.40 -21.62 -1.61
CA VAL A 180 -11.59 -20.61 -0.55
C VAL A 180 -12.49 -19.49 -1.04
N THR A 181 -13.32 -18.99 -0.14
CA THR A 181 -14.10 -17.77 -0.38
C THR A 181 -13.20 -16.56 -0.17
N ALA A 182 -13.29 -15.61 -1.05
CA ALA A 182 -12.50 -14.40 -1.03
C ALA A 182 -13.35 -13.16 -1.40
N LYS A 183 -12.84 -11.99 -1.12
CA LYS A 183 -13.39 -10.68 -1.47
C LYS A 183 -12.51 -10.07 -2.55
N GLN A 184 -13.11 -9.72 -3.68
CA GLN A 184 -12.41 -9.11 -4.80
C GLN A 184 -12.75 -7.62 -4.88
N ILE A 185 -11.72 -6.79 -5.09
CA ILE A 185 -11.82 -5.37 -5.38
C ILE A 185 -11.15 -5.14 -6.74
N VAL A 186 -11.82 -4.41 -7.62
CA VAL A 186 -11.28 -4.06 -8.94
C VAL A 186 -11.35 -2.55 -9.11
N ILE A 187 -10.23 -1.93 -9.52
CA ILE A 187 -10.16 -0.50 -9.84
C ILE A 187 -9.43 -0.27 -11.17
N GLN A 188 -9.79 0.81 -11.85
CA GLN A 188 -9.09 1.35 -13.02
C GLN A 188 -8.77 2.83 -12.77
N PRO A 189 -7.67 3.14 -12.07
CA PRO A 189 -7.41 4.47 -11.53
C PRO A 189 -7.16 5.53 -12.60
N TYR A 190 -6.90 5.13 -13.84
CA TYR A 190 -6.50 6.03 -14.92
C TYR A 190 -7.56 6.18 -16.02
N LEU A 191 -8.69 5.45 -15.96
CA LEU A 191 -9.69 5.41 -17.02
C LEU A 191 -10.23 6.80 -17.39
N ASP A 192 -10.54 7.62 -16.37
CA ASP A 192 -11.02 8.98 -16.53
C ASP A 192 -9.95 10.03 -16.16
N ASP A 193 -8.70 9.75 -16.54
CA ASP A 193 -7.61 10.62 -16.18
C ASP A 193 -7.49 11.80 -17.17
N PRO A 194 -7.56 13.06 -16.71
CA PRO A 194 -7.45 14.24 -17.58
C PRO A 194 -6.11 14.32 -18.31
N ASN A 195 -5.05 13.68 -17.79
CA ASN A 195 -3.73 13.61 -18.41
C ASN A 195 -3.49 12.29 -19.15
N GLY A 196 -4.50 11.46 -19.34
CA GLY A 196 -4.39 10.12 -19.93
C GLY A 196 -3.71 10.07 -21.30
N ALA A 197 -3.82 11.15 -22.10
CA ALA A 197 -3.14 11.25 -23.38
C ALA A 197 -1.60 11.11 -23.28
N ARG A 198 -1.01 11.45 -22.13
CA ARG A 198 0.45 11.37 -21.88
C ARG A 198 0.92 9.94 -21.64
N PHE A 199 0.01 9.03 -21.28
CA PHE A 199 0.27 7.61 -21.00
C PHE A 199 -0.86 6.73 -21.52
N SER A 200 -1.31 7.00 -22.73
CA SER A 200 -2.49 6.38 -23.37
C SER A 200 -2.48 4.85 -23.36
N GLN A 201 -1.30 4.23 -23.42
CA GLN A 201 -1.15 2.77 -23.32
C GLN A 201 -1.63 2.20 -21.99
N TYR A 202 -1.54 2.99 -20.90
CA TYR A 202 -1.86 2.56 -19.53
C TYR A 202 -3.19 3.09 -19.02
N ILE A 203 -3.95 3.83 -19.83
CA ILE A 203 -5.19 4.49 -19.38
C ILE A 203 -6.22 3.46 -18.89
N GLY A 204 -6.29 2.30 -19.54
CA GLY A 204 -7.16 1.19 -19.15
C GLY A 204 -6.57 0.26 -18.09
N LYS A 205 -5.40 0.55 -17.52
CA LYS A 205 -4.74 -0.33 -16.54
C LYS A 205 -5.66 -0.65 -15.37
N ARG A 206 -5.83 -1.94 -15.10
CA ARG A 206 -6.72 -2.49 -14.07
C ARG A 206 -5.91 -3.08 -12.93
N TYR A 207 -6.34 -2.83 -11.71
CA TYR A 207 -5.83 -3.47 -10.49
C TYR A 207 -6.91 -4.35 -9.92
N THR A 208 -6.55 -5.57 -9.55
CA THR A 208 -7.43 -6.54 -8.91
C THR A 208 -6.78 -6.97 -7.60
N PHE A 209 -7.50 -6.81 -6.48
CA PHE A 209 -7.08 -7.29 -5.17
C PHE A 209 -8.03 -8.39 -4.74
N VAL A 210 -7.50 -9.52 -4.29
CA VAL A 210 -8.29 -10.64 -3.78
C VAL A 210 -7.83 -10.97 -2.38
N MET A 211 -8.74 -10.77 -1.42
CA MET A 211 -8.50 -10.93 0.01
C MET A 211 -9.30 -12.12 0.55
N SER A 212 -8.68 -12.96 1.37
CA SER A 212 -9.35 -14.11 2.00
C SER A 212 -8.85 -14.32 3.43
N GLU A 213 -9.78 -14.40 4.37
CA GLU A 213 -9.49 -14.74 5.76
C GLU A 213 -9.06 -16.23 5.94
N ALA A 214 -9.21 -17.05 4.89
CA ALA A 214 -8.81 -18.45 4.89
C ALA A 214 -7.30 -18.67 4.72
N VAL A 215 -6.55 -17.63 4.37
CA VAL A 215 -5.08 -17.69 4.23
C VAL A 215 -4.39 -16.77 5.23
N PRO A 216 -3.24 -17.17 5.79
CA PRO A 216 -2.43 -16.31 6.63
C PRO A 216 -2.05 -15.02 5.88
N GLY A 217 -2.17 -13.88 6.54
CA GLY A 217 -1.88 -12.59 5.93
C GLY A 217 -2.98 -12.05 5.01
N GLN A 218 -4.05 -12.80 4.81
CA GLN A 218 -5.30 -12.46 4.12
C GLN A 218 -5.17 -12.00 2.66
N VAL A 219 -3.98 -11.82 2.12
CA VAL A 219 -3.75 -11.47 0.70
C VAL A 219 -3.61 -12.76 -0.09
N LEU A 220 -4.57 -13.05 -0.96
CA LEU A 220 -4.55 -14.22 -1.82
C LEU A 220 -3.91 -13.92 -3.17
N LEU A 221 -4.25 -12.76 -3.76
CA LEU A 221 -3.74 -12.33 -5.06
C LEU A 221 -3.83 -10.81 -5.19
N ILE A 222 -2.80 -10.22 -5.80
CA ILE A 222 -2.84 -8.86 -6.34
C ILE A 222 -2.41 -8.96 -7.79
N ARG A 223 -3.15 -8.29 -8.69
CA ARG A 223 -2.82 -8.31 -10.11
C ARG A 223 -3.00 -6.93 -10.72
N THR A 224 -2.08 -6.56 -11.60
CA THR A 224 -2.27 -5.46 -12.54
C THR A 224 -2.31 -5.99 -13.97
N GLU A 225 -3.10 -5.35 -14.82
CA GLU A 225 -3.25 -5.72 -16.23
C GLU A 225 -3.37 -4.46 -17.08
N VAL A 226 -2.57 -4.41 -18.15
CA VAL A 226 -2.72 -3.44 -19.22
C VAL A 226 -3.54 -4.13 -20.31
N PRO A 227 -4.74 -3.64 -20.64
CA PRO A 227 -5.62 -4.32 -21.58
C PRO A 227 -5.04 -4.30 -22.98
N GLY A 228 -5.44 -5.28 -23.78
CA GLY A 228 -5.22 -5.29 -25.22
C GLY A 228 -6.06 -4.24 -25.94
N SER A 229 -6.07 -4.30 -27.27
CA SER A 229 -6.86 -3.39 -28.10
C SER A 229 -8.34 -3.44 -27.71
N ASN A 230 -9.00 -2.29 -27.76
CA ASN A 230 -10.42 -2.17 -27.37
C ASN A 230 -10.74 -2.57 -25.93
N ASN A 231 -9.81 -2.34 -25.01
CA ASN A 231 -9.96 -2.66 -23.58
C ASN A 231 -10.14 -4.16 -23.32
N ASP A 232 -9.50 -5.01 -24.12
CA ASP A 232 -9.57 -6.46 -24.01
C ASP A 232 -8.68 -6.98 -22.86
N PHE A 233 -9.32 -7.49 -21.80
CA PHE A 233 -8.66 -8.12 -20.67
C PHE A 233 -8.54 -9.66 -20.79
N ALA A 234 -9.12 -10.25 -21.84
CA ALA A 234 -8.87 -11.66 -22.13
C ALA A 234 -7.47 -11.87 -22.71
N HIS A 235 -6.96 -10.86 -23.43
CA HIS A 235 -5.62 -10.85 -24.01
C HIS A 235 -4.88 -9.57 -23.62
N PRO A 236 -4.45 -9.43 -22.35
CA PRO A 236 -3.77 -8.24 -21.88
C PRO A 236 -2.39 -8.12 -22.56
N LEU A 237 -1.98 -6.88 -22.88
CA LEU A 237 -0.65 -6.58 -23.37
C LEU A 237 0.43 -6.89 -22.32
N GLN A 238 0.09 -6.67 -21.06
CA GLN A 238 0.96 -6.88 -19.92
C GLN A 238 0.12 -7.27 -18.72
N SER A 239 0.60 -8.22 -17.93
CA SER A 239 0.05 -8.48 -16.60
C SER A 239 1.17 -8.75 -15.61
N GLU A 240 0.96 -8.33 -14.37
CA GLU A 240 1.80 -8.71 -13.23
C GLU A 240 0.90 -9.23 -12.12
N THR A 241 1.24 -10.39 -11.60
CA THR A 241 0.45 -11.08 -10.57
C THR A 241 1.35 -11.44 -9.40
N LEU A 242 0.98 -10.98 -8.22
CA LEU A 242 1.51 -11.46 -6.95
C LEU A 242 0.49 -12.42 -6.35
N SER A 243 0.88 -13.67 -6.08
CA SER A 243 -0.02 -14.71 -5.59
C SER A 243 0.56 -15.44 -4.37
N TYR A 244 -0.28 -15.65 -3.36
CA TYR A 244 0.07 -16.38 -2.14
C TYR A 244 0.43 -17.83 -2.46
N GLN A 245 1.60 -18.27 -1.98
CA GLN A 245 2.13 -19.62 -2.19
C GLN A 245 2.07 -20.47 -0.93
N GLY A 246 2.25 -19.84 0.24
CA GLY A 246 2.28 -20.58 1.49
C GLY A 246 2.74 -19.77 2.68
N ALA A 247 2.69 -20.41 3.84
CA ALA A 247 3.26 -19.90 5.07
C ALA A 247 4.20 -20.96 5.65
N LEU A 248 5.45 -20.58 5.87
CA LEU A 248 6.46 -21.43 6.48
C LEU A 248 6.86 -20.83 7.83
N ARG A 249 6.79 -21.65 8.89
CA ARG A 249 7.25 -21.22 10.20
C ARG A 249 8.66 -21.75 10.43
N SER A 250 9.61 -20.82 10.60
CA SER A 250 10.96 -21.15 11.01
C SER A 250 11.00 -21.37 12.54
N LEU A 251 11.63 -22.45 12.98
CA LEU A 251 11.90 -22.71 14.40
C LEU A 251 13.24 -22.12 14.83
N SER A 252 14.02 -21.54 13.89
CA SER A 252 15.27 -20.87 14.20
C SER A 252 15.01 -19.55 14.93
N PRO A 253 15.81 -19.18 15.92
CA PRO A 253 15.68 -17.87 16.57
C PRO A 253 15.83 -16.75 15.55
N LEU A 254 15.00 -15.70 15.66
CA LEU A 254 15.22 -14.46 14.93
C LEU A 254 16.68 -14.01 15.17
N PRO A 255 17.37 -13.43 14.17
CA PRO A 255 18.66 -12.79 14.39
C PRO A 255 18.46 -11.68 15.44
N GLY A 256 18.61 -12.07 16.70
CA GLY A 256 18.37 -11.23 17.86
C GLY A 256 19.43 -10.15 17.95
N LYS A 257 19.04 -8.99 18.45
CA LYS A 257 19.96 -8.02 19.07
C LYS A 257 21.00 -8.79 19.88
N GLN A 258 22.25 -8.78 19.43
CA GLN A 258 23.36 -9.22 20.26
C GLN A 258 23.35 -8.35 21.53
N THR A 259 22.93 -8.91 22.63
CA THR A 259 23.18 -8.35 23.95
C THR A 259 24.71 -8.31 24.08
N PRO A 260 25.32 -7.15 24.37
CA PRO A 260 26.75 -7.10 24.57
C PRO A 260 27.10 -8.05 25.70
N ASP A 261 27.99 -8.99 25.43
CA ASP A 261 28.56 -9.94 26.38
C ASP A 261 28.98 -9.18 27.62
N LYS A 262 28.36 -9.51 28.73
CA LYS A 262 28.75 -9.05 30.04
C LYS A 262 30.14 -9.64 30.32
N ALA A 263 31.17 -8.79 30.16
CA ALA A 263 32.55 -9.15 30.45
C ALA A 263 32.62 -9.82 31.82
N VAL A 264 32.93 -11.11 31.83
CA VAL A 264 33.18 -11.87 33.03
C VAL A 264 34.51 -11.33 33.62
N ASN A 265 34.40 -10.55 34.68
CA ASN A 265 35.52 -10.14 35.48
C ASN A 265 36.20 -11.40 36.04
N ALA A 266 37.33 -11.75 35.48
CA ALA A 266 38.25 -12.74 36.06
C ALA A 266 38.85 -12.18 37.36
N PRO A 267 38.90 -12.95 38.45
CA PRO A 267 39.50 -12.49 39.70
C PRO A 267 41.03 -12.35 39.53
N ARG A 268 41.52 -11.18 39.86
CA ARG A 268 42.95 -10.83 39.91
C ARG A 268 43.57 -11.59 41.05
N ALA A 269 44.42 -12.58 40.76
CA ALA A 269 45.26 -13.25 41.74
C ALA A 269 46.33 -12.28 42.24
N SER A 270 46.33 -12.03 43.55
CA SER A 270 47.36 -11.33 44.27
C SER A 270 48.62 -12.22 44.41
N ARG A 271 49.76 -11.66 44.07
CA ARG A 271 51.09 -12.00 44.59
C ARG A 271 51.89 -10.72 44.74
#